data_56373bdbf297bea1c1aef6e9d9bb05c5
#
_entry.id   56373bdbf297bea1c1aef6e9d9bb05c5
#
_cell.length_a   1.000
_cell.length_b   1.000
_cell.length_c   1.000
_cell.angle_alpha   90.00
_cell.angle_beta   90.00
_cell.angle_gamma   90.00
#
_symmetry.space_group_name_H-M   'P 1'
#
loop_
_entity.id
_entity.type
_entity.pdbx_description
1 polymer ?
#
loop_
_entity_poly.entity_id
_entity_poly.type
_entity_poly.pdbx_seq_one_letter_code
_entity_poly.pdbx_strand_id
1 'polypeptide(L)'
;MKSIIAKKVGMTQLFDENSISMGVTVLDVSGCRVVQIKSNDKDGYSAAQLTIGSAKNVAKPLAEHYKKYNVEPGEGLFEVPFDEETPLESGKEIKINDFFEVGQKVDITGFSKGKGYSGVMKRHNFSGQKASHGVHKVHRAGGSIGNASYPGHVFKGTKMSG
;
A
#
# COMPACT_ATOMS: atom_id res chain seq x y z
N MET A 1 8.77 -16.02 6.16
CA MET A 1 7.93 -14.81 5.88
C MET A 1 8.78 -13.82 5.10
N LYS A 2 8.29 -13.34 3.93
CA LYS A 2 9.08 -12.44 3.06
C LYS A 2 8.50 -11.02 2.99
N SER A 3 7.54 -10.69 3.84
CA SER A 3 6.86 -9.40 3.83
C SER A 3 6.66 -8.88 5.25
N ILE A 4 6.72 -7.57 5.43
CA ILE A 4 6.55 -6.89 6.71
C ILE A 4 5.74 -5.61 6.50
N ILE A 5 5.11 -5.14 7.56
CA ILE A 5 4.37 -3.88 7.54
C ILE A 5 5.27 -2.77 8.09
N ALA A 6 5.24 -1.63 7.40
CA ALA A 6 6.02 -0.47 7.79
C ALA A 6 5.20 0.81 7.66
N LYS A 7 5.51 1.80 8.45
CA LYS A 7 4.93 3.14 8.39
C LYS A 7 5.92 4.11 7.72
N LYS A 8 5.48 4.79 6.67
CA LYS A 8 6.31 5.81 6.02
C LYS A 8 6.42 7.04 6.92
N VAL A 9 7.62 7.33 7.39
CA VAL A 9 7.93 8.52 8.20
C VAL A 9 8.17 9.73 7.31
N GLY A 10 9.00 9.56 6.26
CA GLY A 10 9.35 10.65 5.37
C GLY A 10 10.38 10.25 4.34
N MET A 11 10.97 11.26 3.72
CA MET A 11 12.09 11.11 2.79
C MET A 11 13.24 12.02 3.22
N THR A 12 14.46 11.55 3.03
CA THR A 12 15.67 12.31 3.28
C THR A 12 16.71 11.96 2.21
N GLN A 13 17.90 12.50 2.33
CA GLN A 13 19.04 12.14 1.51
C GLN A 13 20.16 11.58 2.38
N LEU A 14 20.85 10.60 1.87
CA LEU A 14 22.06 10.04 2.44
C LEU A 14 23.19 10.19 1.42
N PHE A 15 24.42 10.28 1.93
CA PHE A 15 25.61 10.29 1.08
C PHE A 15 26.30 8.93 1.17
N ASP A 16 26.66 8.40 0.04
CA ASP A 16 27.48 7.19 -0.06
C ASP A 16 28.94 7.50 0.28
N GLU A 17 29.77 6.48 0.45
CA GLU A 17 31.22 6.58 0.68
C GLU A 17 31.92 7.44 -0.37
N ASN A 18 31.41 7.48 -1.59
CA ASN A 18 31.89 8.31 -2.69
C ASN A 18 31.32 9.75 -2.70
N SER A 19 30.66 10.18 -1.61
CA SER A 19 29.99 11.49 -1.52
C SER A 19 28.85 11.73 -2.53
N ILE A 20 28.29 10.64 -3.09
CA ILE A 20 27.14 10.72 -3.99
C ILE A 20 25.86 10.80 -3.16
N SER A 21 25.05 11.82 -3.43
CA SER A 21 23.76 12.01 -2.76
C SER A 21 22.71 11.03 -3.30
N MET A 22 22.08 10.26 -2.40
CA MET A 22 20.99 9.35 -2.71
C MET A 22 19.71 9.76 -1.95
N GLY A 23 18.59 9.89 -2.69
CA GLY A 23 17.28 10.10 -2.07
C GLY A 23 16.77 8.80 -1.46
N VAL A 24 16.48 8.82 -0.16
CA VAL A 24 16.00 7.64 0.57
C VAL A 24 14.65 7.90 1.22
N THR A 25 13.83 6.84 1.31
CA THR A 25 12.57 6.85 2.06
C THR A 25 12.78 6.13 3.38
N VAL A 26 12.40 6.79 4.48
CA VAL A 26 12.47 6.22 5.83
C VAL A 26 11.16 5.52 6.14
N LEU A 27 11.24 4.23 6.42
CA LEU A 27 10.14 3.38 6.84
C LEU A 27 10.39 2.91 8.28
N ASP A 28 9.41 3.16 9.15
CA ASP A 28 9.43 2.70 10.53
C ASP A 28 8.70 1.35 10.62
N VAL A 29 9.38 0.37 11.17
CA VAL A 29 8.89 -1.00 11.37
C VAL A 29 8.70 -1.28 12.86
N SER A 30 9.06 -0.34 13.74
CA SER A 30 8.97 -0.53 15.18
C SER A 30 7.53 -0.81 15.62
N GLY A 31 7.40 -1.75 16.58
CA GLY A 31 6.09 -2.18 17.08
C GLY A 31 5.27 -3.02 16.09
N CYS A 32 5.89 -3.57 15.03
CA CYS A 32 5.26 -4.59 14.20
C CYS A 32 5.20 -5.90 14.97
N ARG A 33 4.00 -6.46 15.16
CA ARG A 33 3.78 -7.67 15.94
C ARG A 33 2.74 -8.58 15.33
N VAL A 34 2.88 -9.88 15.59
CA VAL A 34 1.94 -10.91 15.13
C VAL A 34 0.71 -10.92 16.03
N VAL A 35 -0.48 -10.81 15.45
CA VAL A 35 -1.74 -10.94 16.18
C VAL A 35 -2.24 -12.37 16.10
N GLN A 36 -2.41 -12.90 14.88
CA GLN A 36 -2.93 -14.23 14.63
C GLN A 36 -2.14 -14.89 13.51
N ILE A 37 -2.00 -16.19 13.62
CA ILE A 37 -1.48 -17.04 12.53
C ILE A 37 -2.67 -17.81 11.97
N LYS A 38 -2.88 -17.71 10.68
CA LYS A 38 -3.88 -18.47 9.93
C LYS A 38 -3.23 -19.68 9.30
N SER A 39 -3.86 -20.83 9.44
CA SER A 39 -3.40 -22.10 8.89
C SER A 39 -4.36 -22.62 7.84
N ASN A 40 -3.84 -23.42 6.91
CA ASN A 40 -4.63 -23.97 5.82
C ASN A 40 -5.77 -24.87 6.34
N ASP A 41 -5.57 -25.60 7.44
CA ASP A 41 -6.56 -26.52 8.02
C ASP A 41 -7.80 -25.82 8.60
N LYS A 42 -7.61 -24.61 9.18
CA LYS A 42 -8.69 -23.86 9.85
C LYS A 42 -9.28 -22.75 9.00
N ASP A 43 -8.43 -22.04 8.28
CA ASP A 43 -8.78 -20.81 7.57
C ASP A 43 -8.79 -21.01 6.04
N GLY A 44 -8.27 -22.12 5.54
CA GLY A 44 -8.17 -22.43 4.11
C GLY A 44 -6.99 -21.77 3.39
N TYR A 45 -6.14 -21.06 4.12
CA TYR A 45 -4.92 -20.43 3.61
C TYR A 45 -3.94 -20.12 4.74
N SER A 46 -2.66 -20.03 4.42
CA SER A 46 -1.60 -19.71 5.39
C SER A 46 -1.23 -18.23 5.31
N ALA A 47 -1.45 -17.49 6.41
CA ALA A 47 -1.12 -16.08 6.53
C ALA A 47 -0.81 -15.68 7.98
N ALA A 48 0.04 -14.70 8.15
CA ALA A 48 0.25 -14.03 9.43
C ALA A 48 -0.52 -12.71 9.46
N GLN A 49 -1.40 -12.52 10.43
CA GLN A 49 -2.07 -11.26 10.68
C GLN A 49 -1.17 -10.39 11.55
N LEU A 50 -0.75 -9.26 11.03
CA LEU A 50 0.18 -8.32 11.65
C LEU A 50 -0.52 -7.02 12.03
N THR A 51 0.00 -6.37 13.07
CA THR A 51 -0.37 -5.00 13.45
C THR A 51 0.90 -4.18 13.68
N ILE A 52 0.78 -2.86 13.59
CA ILE A 52 1.88 -1.92 13.83
C ILE A 52 1.41 -0.75 14.68
N GLY A 53 2.33 -0.17 15.44
CA GLY A 53 2.05 1.00 16.26
C GLY A 53 1.11 0.72 17.43
N SER A 54 0.46 1.76 17.95
CA SER A 54 -0.48 1.68 19.07
C SER A 54 -1.70 2.57 18.79
N ALA A 55 -2.90 2.04 18.98
CA ALA A 55 -4.16 2.75 18.81
C ALA A 55 -4.88 2.92 20.16
N LYS A 56 -5.20 4.18 20.53
CA LYS A 56 -5.89 4.49 21.77
C LYS A 56 -7.40 4.22 21.71
N ASN A 57 -8.02 4.48 20.55
CA ASN A 57 -9.47 4.35 20.37
C ASN A 57 -9.74 3.24 19.33
N VAL A 58 -10.12 2.07 19.82
CA VAL A 58 -10.43 0.91 18.99
C VAL A 58 -11.88 0.51 19.21
N ALA A 59 -12.61 0.19 18.14
CA ALA A 59 -13.99 -0.29 18.22
C ALA A 59 -14.05 -1.59 19.05
N LYS A 60 -15.12 -1.79 19.83
CA LYS A 60 -15.29 -2.94 20.74
C LYS A 60 -15.00 -4.29 20.09
N PRO A 61 -15.54 -4.63 18.90
CA PRO A 61 -15.27 -5.93 18.27
C PRO A 61 -13.78 -6.15 17.98
N LEU A 62 -13.10 -5.10 17.54
CA LEU A 62 -11.67 -5.16 17.23
C LEU A 62 -10.82 -5.25 18.51
N ALA A 63 -11.22 -4.54 19.56
CA ALA A 63 -10.55 -4.63 20.85
C ALA A 63 -10.66 -6.04 21.47
N GLU A 64 -11.81 -6.70 21.33
CA GLU A 64 -11.99 -8.09 21.77
C GLU A 64 -11.15 -9.07 20.95
N HIS A 65 -11.00 -8.82 19.65
CA HIS A 65 -10.12 -9.62 18.79
C HIS A 65 -8.67 -9.54 19.28
N TYR A 66 -8.13 -8.36 19.55
CA TYR A 66 -6.79 -8.21 20.11
C TYR A 66 -6.63 -8.87 21.48
N LYS A 67 -7.63 -8.72 22.35
CA LYS A 67 -7.64 -9.37 23.68
C LYS A 67 -7.59 -10.91 23.60
N LYS A 68 -8.28 -11.50 22.63
CA LYS A 68 -8.28 -12.95 22.39
C LYS A 68 -6.87 -13.50 22.16
N TYR A 69 -6.01 -12.70 21.55
CA TYR A 69 -4.62 -13.07 21.23
C TYR A 69 -3.59 -12.45 22.18
N ASN A 70 -4.03 -11.77 23.24
CA ASN A 70 -3.18 -11.07 24.22
C ASN A 70 -2.19 -10.08 23.57
N VAL A 71 -2.65 -9.35 22.54
CA VAL A 71 -1.84 -8.37 21.80
C VAL A 71 -2.41 -6.97 22.01
N GLU A 72 -1.56 -5.98 22.17
CA GLU A 72 -2.00 -4.58 22.23
C GLU A 72 -2.57 -4.11 20.89
N PRO A 73 -3.66 -3.32 20.89
CA PRO A 73 -4.24 -2.78 19.69
C PRO A 73 -3.28 -1.88 18.93
N GLY A 74 -3.13 -2.13 17.62
CA GLY A 74 -2.34 -1.30 16.70
C GLY A 74 -3.22 -0.46 15.78
N GLU A 75 -2.57 0.31 14.89
CA GLU A 75 -3.23 1.23 13.95
C GLU A 75 -4.07 0.51 12.88
N GLY A 76 -3.86 -0.79 12.67
CA GLY A 76 -4.63 -1.61 11.73
C GLY A 76 -4.22 -3.07 11.77
N LEU A 77 -5.04 -3.92 11.15
CA LEU A 77 -4.77 -5.33 10.94
C LEU A 77 -4.49 -5.59 9.47
N PHE A 78 -3.40 -6.26 9.19
CA PHE A 78 -2.97 -6.56 7.83
C PHE A 78 -2.57 -8.04 7.75
N GLU A 79 -2.95 -8.69 6.67
CA GLU A 79 -2.57 -10.07 6.43
C GLU A 79 -1.43 -10.14 5.42
N VAL A 80 -0.44 -10.92 5.77
CA VAL A 80 0.76 -11.12 4.97
C VAL A 80 0.91 -12.61 4.72
N PRO A 81 1.10 -13.04 3.46
CA PRO A 81 1.38 -14.44 3.15
C PRO A 81 2.61 -14.92 3.93
N PHE A 82 2.52 -16.11 4.45
CA PHE A 82 3.50 -16.69 5.36
C PHE A 82 3.78 -18.13 4.98
N ASP A 83 5.06 -18.47 4.91
CA ASP A 83 5.51 -19.84 4.69
C ASP A 83 5.62 -20.52 6.06
N GLU A 84 5.05 -21.70 6.23
CA GLU A 84 4.94 -22.42 7.52
C GLU A 84 6.30 -22.80 8.14
N GLU A 85 7.38 -22.69 7.38
CA GLU A 85 8.75 -22.99 7.84
C GLU A 85 9.28 -22.00 8.90
N THR A 86 8.68 -20.82 9.05
CA THR A 86 9.13 -19.80 10.00
C THR A 86 8.30 -19.91 11.27
N PRO A 87 8.88 -20.24 12.45
CA PRO A 87 8.13 -20.33 13.71
C PRO A 87 7.74 -18.91 14.16
N LEU A 88 6.50 -18.53 13.89
CA LEU A 88 5.88 -17.30 14.40
C LEU A 88 4.92 -17.66 15.54
N GLU A 89 4.88 -16.82 16.55
CA GLU A 89 3.97 -16.94 17.67
C GLU A 89 3.14 -15.66 17.81
N SER A 90 1.88 -15.80 18.25
CA SER A 90 1.03 -14.64 18.54
C SER A 90 1.66 -13.79 19.66
N GLY A 91 1.65 -12.48 19.50
CA GLY A 91 2.27 -11.54 20.44
C GLY A 91 3.75 -11.26 20.20
N LYS A 92 4.43 -12.02 19.34
CA LYS A 92 5.84 -11.81 19.04
C LYS A 92 6.06 -10.56 18.22
N GLU A 93 6.99 -9.71 18.63
CA GLU A 93 7.48 -8.59 17.83
C GLU A 93 8.37 -9.07 16.69
N ILE A 94 8.19 -8.49 15.53
CA ILE A 94 8.96 -8.78 14.33
C ILE A 94 10.10 -7.78 14.22
N LYS A 95 11.32 -8.28 14.23
CA LYS A 95 12.51 -7.46 13.98
C LYS A 95 12.87 -7.52 12.48
N ILE A 96 13.22 -6.38 11.92
CA ILE A 96 13.55 -6.27 10.49
C ILE A 96 14.75 -7.17 10.11
N ASN A 97 15.73 -7.27 11.00
CA ASN A 97 16.95 -8.06 10.77
C ASN A 97 16.72 -9.57 10.70
N ASP A 98 15.54 -10.05 11.14
CA ASP A 98 15.20 -11.48 11.07
C ASP A 98 14.77 -11.88 9.65
N PHE A 99 14.43 -10.91 8.80
CA PHE A 99 13.82 -11.16 7.49
C PHE A 99 14.49 -10.44 6.31
N PHE A 100 15.23 -9.36 6.58
CA PHE A 100 15.83 -8.53 5.54
C PHE A 100 17.30 -8.24 5.84
N GLU A 101 18.09 -8.20 4.79
CA GLU A 101 19.51 -7.89 4.83
C GLU A 101 19.80 -6.53 4.20
N VAL A 102 20.88 -5.89 4.62
CA VAL A 102 21.32 -4.61 4.04
C VAL A 102 21.72 -4.83 2.57
N GLY A 103 21.24 -3.95 1.68
CA GLY A 103 21.47 -4.05 0.24
C GLY A 103 20.47 -4.94 -0.52
N GLN A 104 19.53 -5.59 0.17
CA GLN A 104 18.49 -6.37 -0.46
C GLN A 104 17.51 -5.47 -1.23
N LYS A 105 17.12 -5.90 -2.45
CA LYS A 105 16.05 -5.26 -3.22
C LYS A 105 14.69 -5.71 -2.67
N VAL A 106 13.80 -4.74 -2.44
CA VAL A 106 12.46 -4.99 -1.90
C VAL A 106 11.40 -4.29 -2.75
N ASP A 107 10.23 -4.93 -2.85
CA ASP A 107 9.03 -4.33 -3.44
C ASP A 107 8.20 -3.67 -2.35
N ILE A 108 7.70 -2.46 -2.61
CA ILE A 108 6.91 -1.70 -1.65
C ILE A 108 5.52 -1.44 -2.22
N THR A 109 4.51 -1.89 -1.50
CA THR A 109 3.10 -1.65 -1.83
C THR A 109 2.47 -0.71 -0.80
N GLY A 110 1.71 0.26 -1.26
CA GLY A 110 1.04 1.20 -0.37
C GLY A 110 -0.06 1.97 -1.07
N PHE A 111 -0.79 2.78 -0.30
CA PHE A 111 -1.82 3.67 -0.81
C PHE A 111 -1.29 5.09 -0.92
N SER A 112 -1.39 5.67 -2.11
CA SER A 112 -1.04 7.08 -2.31
C SER A 112 -2.07 8.01 -1.64
N LYS A 113 -1.63 9.23 -1.29
CA LYS A 113 -2.55 10.25 -0.79
C LYS A 113 -3.63 10.56 -1.81
N GLY A 114 -4.87 10.69 -1.35
CA GLY A 114 -5.98 11.12 -2.18
C GLY A 114 -5.74 12.53 -2.75
N LYS A 115 -6.08 12.74 -4.01
CA LYS A 115 -5.93 14.01 -4.74
C LYS A 115 -7.28 14.70 -5.01
N GLY A 116 -8.36 14.14 -4.50
CA GLY A 116 -9.70 14.54 -4.88
C GLY A 116 -10.04 14.19 -6.34
N TYR A 117 -11.16 14.69 -6.83
CA TYR A 117 -11.53 14.53 -8.24
C TYR A 117 -10.58 15.32 -9.13
N SER A 118 -9.93 14.66 -10.05
CA SER A 118 -8.94 15.26 -10.96
C SER A 118 -9.30 15.02 -12.42
N GLY A 119 -9.20 16.06 -13.23
CA GLY A 119 -9.37 15.95 -14.68
C GLY A 119 -8.28 15.11 -15.34
N VAL A 120 -8.55 14.61 -16.52
CA VAL A 120 -7.66 13.70 -17.28
C VAL A 120 -6.26 14.27 -17.56
N MET A 121 -6.13 15.57 -17.68
CA MET A 121 -4.83 16.21 -17.88
C MET A 121 -3.94 16.09 -16.65
N LYS A 122 -4.48 16.34 -15.46
CA LYS A 122 -3.74 16.20 -14.19
C LYS A 122 -3.53 14.74 -13.80
N ARG A 123 -4.55 13.90 -13.98
CA ARG A 123 -4.54 12.50 -13.53
C ARG A 123 -3.72 11.58 -14.42
N HIS A 124 -3.77 11.82 -15.75
CA HIS A 124 -3.18 10.91 -16.74
C HIS A 124 -2.25 11.60 -17.74
N ASN A 125 -1.92 12.88 -17.52
CA ASN A 125 -1.03 13.67 -18.38
C ASN A 125 -1.52 13.79 -19.84
N PHE A 126 -2.83 13.90 -20.04
CA PHE A 126 -3.39 14.17 -21.38
C PHE A 126 -3.01 15.57 -21.85
N SER A 127 -2.70 15.72 -23.13
CA SER A 127 -2.32 17.01 -23.72
C SER A 127 -3.48 18.01 -23.85
N GLY A 128 -4.73 17.52 -23.82
CA GLY A 128 -5.92 18.34 -24.05
C GLY A 128 -6.15 18.65 -25.51
N GLN A 129 -7.05 19.60 -25.79
CA GLN A 129 -7.43 20.07 -27.12
C GLN A 129 -6.79 21.42 -27.44
N LYS A 130 -6.73 21.79 -28.73
CA LYS A 130 -6.21 23.09 -29.17
C LYS A 130 -6.97 24.24 -28.56
N ALA A 131 -6.31 25.39 -28.35
CA ALA A 131 -6.93 26.59 -27.80
C ALA A 131 -7.77 27.38 -28.84
N SER A 132 -7.62 27.10 -30.11
CA SER A 132 -8.24 27.78 -31.26
C SER A 132 -8.78 26.76 -32.28
N HIS A 133 -9.13 27.21 -33.47
CA HIS A 133 -9.67 26.41 -34.58
C HIS A 133 -10.99 25.71 -34.25
N GLY A 134 -11.93 26.47 -33.66
CA GLY A 134 -13.31 26.01 -33.42
C GLY A 134 -13.49 25.12 -32.18
N VAL A 135 -12.46 24.94 -31.37
CA VAL A 135 -12.61 24.20 -30.11
C VAL A 135 -13.31 25.03 -29.06
N HIS A 136 -14.50 24.59 -28.62
CA HIS A 136 -15.28 25.23 -27.58
C HIS A 136 -15.56 24.29 -26.40
N LYS A 137 -15.33 24.78 -25.19
CA LYS A 137 -15.68 24.11 -23.88
C LYS A 137 -15.07 22.72 -23.64
N VAL A 138 -14.18 22.21 -24.51
CA VAL A 138 -13.59 20.88 -24.42
C VAL A 138 -12.05 20.90 -24.36
N HIS A 139 -11.44 22.07 -24.13
CA HIS A 139 -9.99 22.24 -24.10
C HIS A 139 -9.28 21.26 -23.16
N ARG A 140 -9.90 20.89 -22.05
CA ARG A 140 -9.34 20.00 -21.03
C ARG A 140 -9.99 18.62 -20.97
N ALA A 141 -10.82 18.28 -21.95
CA ALA A 141 -11.50 16.98 -22.03
C ALA A 141 -10.56 15.87 -22.51
N GLY A 142 -10.90 14.63 -22.19
CA GLY A 142 -10.10 13.45 -22.56
C GLY A 142 -10.23 13.02 -24.01
N GLY A 143 -11.21 13.58 -24.74
CA GLY A 143 -11.53 13.16 -26.10
C GLY A 143 -12.38 11.89 -26.18
N SER A 144 -12.26 11.12 -27.24
CA SER A 144 -13.00 9.87 -27.43
C SER A 144 -12.63 8.83 -26.40
N ILE A 145 -13.64 8.09 -25.93
CA ILE A 145 -13.48 6.99 -24.97
C ILE A 145 -13.73 5.61 -25.59
N GLY A 146 -14.05 5.55 -26.88
CA GLY A 146 -14.29 4.28 -27.57
C GLY A 146 -14.90 4.48 -28.95
N ASN A 147 -15.33 3.36 -29.54
CA ASN A 147 -16.00 3.29 -30.83
C ASN A 147 -17.52 3.08 -30.65
N ALA A 148 -18.29 3.30 -31.72
CA ALA A 148 -19.75 3.23 -31.66
C ALA A 148 -20.29 1.78 -31.61
N SER A 149 -20.64 1.20 -32.76
CA SER A 149 -21.38 -0.08 -32.84
C SER A 149 -20.55 -1.27 -32.35
N TYR A 150 -19.26 -1.33 -32.66
CA TYR A 150 -18.34 -2.34 -32.18
C TYR A 150 -17.12 -1.67 -31.56
N PRO A 151 -16.78 -1.98 -30.30
CA PRO A 151 -17.28 -3.05 -29.41
C PRO A 151 -18.55 -2.73 -28.61
N GLY A 152 -19.18 -1.56 -28.78
CA GLY A 152 -20.41 -1.19 -28.10
C GLY A 152 -20.28 -0.88 -26.59
N HIS A 153 -19.08 -0.85 -26.07
CA HIS A 153 -18.78 -0.56 -24.66
C HIS A 153 -17.43 0.13 -24.51
N VAL A 154 -17.21 0.76 -23.37
CA VAL A 154 -15.92 1.33 -22.99
C VAL A 154 -15.05 0.25 -22.36
N PHE A 155 -13.81 0.10 -22.79
CA PHE A 155 -12.91 -0.90 -22.28
C PHE A 155 -12.56 -0.66 -20.80
N LYS A 156 -12.38 -1.75 -20.05
CA LYS A 156 -11.92 -1.70 -18.66
C LYS A 156 -10.54 -1.04 -18.59
N GLY A 157 -10.36 -0.15 -17.64
CA GLY A 157 -9.08 0.57 -17.46
C GLY A 157 -8.90 1.80 -18.36
N THR A 158 -9.91 2.19 -19.17
CA THR A 158 -9.85 3.43 -19.95
C THR A 158 -9.60 4.62 -19.03
N LYS A 159 -8.62 5.45 -19.39
CA LYS A 159 -8.18 6.61 -18.59
C LYS A 159 -9.23 7.71 -18.64
N MET A 160 -9.87 7.99 -17.51
CA MET A 160 -10.90 9.03 -17.35
C MET A 160 -10.59 9.90 -16.12
N SER A 161 -11.33 11.00 -15.98
CA SER A 161 -11.33 11.82 -14.76
C SER A 161 -11.83 11.03 -13.55
N GLY A 162 -11.38 11.38 -12.37
CA GLY A 162 -11.77 10.70 -11.13
C GLY A 162 -10.91 11.12 -9.93
#